data_26cff411d08f96b0a496e9a278207b7b
#
_entry.id   26cff411d08f96b0a496e9a278207b7b
#
_cell.length_a   1.000
_cell.length_b   1.000
_cell.length_c   1.000
_cell.angle_alpha   90.00
_cell.angle_beta   90.00
_cell.angle_gamma   90.00
#
_symmetry.space_group_name_H-M   'P 1'
#
loop_
_entity.id
_entity.type
_entity.pdbx_description
1 polymer ?
#
loop_
_entity_poly.entity_id
_entity_poly.type
_entity_poly.pdbx_seq_one_letter_code
_entity_poly.pdbx_strand_id
1 'polypeptide(L)'
;MAGTGTIRDSVQLSLGTHRINPQPGPMTVHVDSYRFLDIVTRQMVKAWIAKEPSRDIPWAELQKPVRDCSVAVISSGAVALKSDTPFDQETERKNPWWSDPTHRVIPRDARGEDVEFYQLHIDASFAREDLNCLLPLALLAGLEEGGEIGRLAAHHYSFMGYTLDPTFLIEETTPKIIEGLRNDEVDLVLLVPT
;
A
#
# COMPACT_ATOMS: atom_id res chain seq x y z
N MET A 1 37.18 40.89 -17.74
CA MET A 1 36.44 41.19 -16.49
C MET A 1 35.19 40.33 -16.49
N ALA A 2 35.13 39.52 -15.48
CA ALA A 2 34.13 38.45 -15.30
C ALA A 2 32.84 39.02 -14.73
N GLY A 3 31.71 38.44 -15.16
CA GLY A 3 30.40 38.66 -14.57
C GLY A 3 29.66 37.35 -14.47
N THR A 4 29.88 36.65 -13.35
CA THR A 4 29.13 35.42 -12.98
C THR A 4 27.78 35.83 -12.45
N GLY A 5 26.72 35.56 -13.20
CA GLY A 5 25.32 35.65 -12.77
C GLY A 5 24.77 34.30 -12.35
N THR A 6 24.73 34.03 -11.05
CA THR A 6 24.07 32.89 -10.44
C THR A 6 22.57 33.15 -10.35
N ILE A 7 21.78 32.51 -11.17
CA ILE A 7 20.30 32.52 -11.02
C ILE A 7 19.96 31.33 -10.10
N ARG A 8 19.58 31.66 -8.86
CA ARG A 8 18.87 30.76 -7.94
C ARG A 8 17.38 31.07 -8.08
N ASP A 9 16.69 30.29 -8.88
CA ASP A 9 15.22 30.26 -8.85
C ASP A 9 14.78 29.36 -7.70
N SER A 10 14.46 29.99 -6.58
CA SER A 10 13.74 29.37 -5.47
C SER A 10 12.26 29.32 -5.82
N VAL A 11 11.78 28.15 -6.22
CA VAL A 11 10.34 27.88 -6.33
C VAL A 11 9.79 27.76 -4.91
N GLN A 12 9.11 28.81 -4.48
CA GLN A 12 8.42 28.88 -3.20
C GLN A 12 7.03 28.24 -3.37
N LEU A 13 6.91 26.97 -3.00
CA LEU A 13 5.62 26.29 -2.90
C LEU A 13 4.84 26.87 -1.72
N SER A 14 3.84 27.70 -2.01
CA SER A 14 2.86 28.16 -1.05
C SER A 14 1.91 27.00 -0.70
N LEU A 15 2.18 26.32 0.41
CA LEU A 15 1.24 25.37 1.02
C LEU A 15 0.11 26.16 1.69
N GLY A 16 -0.99 26.32 0.98
CA GLY A 16 -2.23 26.83 1.55
C GLY A 16 -2.76 25.87 2.62
N THR A 17 -2.68 26.28 3.89
CA THR A 17 -3.30 25.55 5.01
C THR A 17 -4.82 25.70 4.96
N HIS A 18 -5.50 24.86 4.18
CA HIS A 18 -6.95 24.70 4.30
C HIS A 18 -7.24 23.91 5.57
N ARG A 19 -7.64 24.61 6.63
CA ARG A 19 -8.31 23.98 7.78
C ARG A 19 -9.65 23.45 7.29
N ILE A 20 -9.74 22.13 7.10
CA ILE A 20 -11.03 21.46 6.92
C ILE A 20 -11.74 21.55 8.26
N ASN A 21 -12.81 22.36 8.33
CA ASN A 21 -13.71 22.39 9.47
C ASN A 21 -14.60 21.13 9.37
N PRO A 22 -14.44 20.12 10.24
CA PRO A 22 -15.24 18.91 10.12
C PRO A 22 -16.69 19.25 10.47
N GLN A 23 -17.55 19.21 9.46
CA GLN A 23 -19.00 19.16 9.69
C GLN A 23 -19.29 17.88 10.50
N PRO A 24 -20.22 17.90 11.47
CA PRO A 24 -20.58 16.69 12.19
C PRO A 24 -21.18 15.69 11.20
N GLY A 25 -20.35 14.75 10.79
CA GLY A 25 -20.75 13.61 9.96
C GLY A 25 -21.64 12.63 10.76
N PRO A 26 -22.27 11.67 10.09
CA PRO A 26 -23.10 10.64 10.74
C PRO A 26 -22.28 9.97 11.85
N MET A 27 -22.95 9.63 12.97
CA MET A 27 -22.34 9.04 14.16
C MET A 27 -21.28 8.00 13.76
N THR A 28 -20.01 8.34 13.98
CA THR A 28 -18.93 7.38 13.83
C THR A 28 -19.08 6.29 14.88
N VAL A 29 -19.47 5.10 14.45
CA VAL A 29 -19.45 3.93 15.33
C VAL A 29 -17.97 3.68 15.66
N HIS A 30 -17.60 3.92 16.92
CA HIS A 30 -16.24 3.63 17.37
C HIS A 30 -16.06 2.11 17.41
N VAL A 31 -15.33 1.57 16.42
CA VAL A 31 -14.95 0.16 16.40
C VAL A 31 -13.69 -0.02 17.24
N ASP A 32 -13.79 -0.79 18.34
CA ASP A 32 -12.59 -1.20 19.10
C ASP A 32 -11.81 -2.24 18.30
N SER A 33 -10.80 -1.77 17.54
CA SER A 33 -9.91 -2.61 16.73
C SER A 33 -9.12 -3.64 17.56
N TYR A 34 -9.03 -3.44 18.88
CA TYR A 34 -8.31 -4.35 19.79
C TYR A 34 -9.21 -5.41 20.42
N ARG A 35 -10.50 -5.45 20.10
CA ARG A 35 -11.48 -6.33 20.76
C ARG A 35 -11.18 -7.83 20.64
N PHE A 36 -10.41 -8.21 19.61
CA PHE A 36 -10.04 -9.61 19.34
C PHE A 36 -8.70 -10.01 19.97
N LEU A 37 -7.94 -9.04 20.54
CA LEU A 37 -6.67 -9.29 21.17
C LEU A 37 -6.85 -9.63 22.66
N ASP A 38 -6.07 -10.58 23.15
CA ASP A 38 -5.93 -10.81 24.57
C ASP A 38 -5.33 -9.59 25.29
N ILE A 39 -5.44 -9.55 26.60
CA ILE A 39 -5.06 -8.38 27.41
C ILE A 39 -3.56 -8.06 27.24
N VAL A 40 -2.69 -9.06 27.17
CA VAL A 40 -1.23 -8.88 27.09
C VAL A 40 -0.86 -8.34 25.72
N THR A 41 -1.33 -8.98 24.65
CA THR A 41 -1.11 -8.54 23.26
C THR A 41 -1.66 -7.13 23.04
N ARG A 42 -2.84 -6.83 23.57
CA ARG A 42 -3.45 -5.49 23.50
C ARG A 42 -2.55 -4.42 24.15
N GLN A 43 -1.98 -4.69 25.31
CA GLN A 43 -1.08 -3.75 25.99
C GLN A 43 0.24 -3.57 25.21
N MET A 44 0.78 -4.65 24.66
CA MET A 44 2.01 -4.62 23.87
C MET A 44 1.84 -3.79 22.59
N VAL A 45 0.76 -4.02 21.83
CA VAL A 45 0.44 -3.27 20.62
C VAL A 45 0.21 -1.78 20.92
N LYS A 46 -0.53 -1.46 21.99
CA LYS A 46 -0.70 -0.07 22.42
C LYS A 46 0.60 0.62 22.81
N ALA A 47 1.51 -0.10 23.50
CA ALA A 47 2.82 0.42 23.86
C ALA A 47 3.72 0.64 22.63
N TRP A 48 3.60 -0.20 21.62
CA TRP A 48 4.28 -0.02 20.32
C TRP A 48 3.77 1.23 19.59
N ILE A 49 2.47 1.32 19.39
CA ILE A 49 1.86 2.47 18.72
C ILE A 49 2.22 3.78 19.44
N ALA A 50 2.26 3.78 20.77
CA ALA A 50 2.61 4.97 21.55
C ALA A 50 4.07 5.43 21.37
N LYS A 51 4.95 4.57 20.86
CA LYS A 51 6.35 4.91 20.55
C LYS A 51 6.53 5.46 19.15
N GLU A 52 5.57 5.22 18.25
CA GLU A 52 5.65 5.74 16.89
C GLU A 52 5.47 7.27 16.91
N PRO A 53 6.38 8.02 16.28
CA PRO A 53 6.23 9.46 16.18
C PRO A 53 5.01 9.79 15.33
N SER A 54 4.23 10.76 15.78
CA SER A 54 3.18 11.34 14.93
C SER A 54 3.82 11.97 13.70
N ARG A 55 3.40 11.56 12.52
CA ARG A 55 3.85 12.12 11.24
C ARG A 55 2.64 12.71 10.53
N ASP A 56 2.86 13.77 9.77
CA ASP A 56 1.84 14.27 8.87
C ASP A 56 1.53 13.19 7.82
N ILE A 57 0.24 12.93 7.63
CA ILE A 57 -0.19 12.01 6.58
C ILE A 57 0.00 12.75 5.24
N PRO A 58 0.85 12.24 4.32
CA PRO A 58 1.00 12.85 3.01
C PRO A 58 -0.32 12.72 2.26
N TRP A 59 -0.93 13.85 1.96
CA TRP A 59 -2.18 13.91 1.22
C TRP A 59 -1.95 14.53 -0.16
N ALA A 60 -2.31 13.80 -1.21
CA ALA A 60 -2.38 14.31 -2.56
C ALA A 60 -3.85 14.42 -2.98
N GLU A 61 -4.25 15.60 -3.43
CA GLU A 61 -5.61 15.82 -3.91
C GLU A 61 -5.82 15.09 -5.23
N LEU A 62 -6.93 14.35 -5.31
CA LEU A 62 -7.33 13.67 -6.53
C LEU A 62 -7.72 14.72 -7.60
N GLN A 63 -7.09 14.67 -8.77
CA GLN A 63 -7.23 15.69 -9.80
C GLN A 63 -8.44 15.49 -10.72
N LYS A 64 -9.07 14.32 -10.65
CA LYS A 64 -10.24 13.96 -11.46
C LYS A 64 -11.19 13.05 -10.69
N PRO A 65 -12.46 12.94 -11.09
CA PRO A 65 -13.41 12.03 -10.44
C PRO A 65 -12.94 10.58 -10.46
N VAL A 66 -13.26 9.78 -9.44
CA VAL A 66 -12.86 8.37 -9.33
C VAL A 66 -13.24 7.55 -10.55
N ARG A 67 -14.42 7.84 -11.15
CA ARG A 67 -14.89 7.17 -12.38
C ARG A 67 -14.00 7.42 -13.62
N ASP A 68 -13.09 8.38 -13.55
CA ASP A 68 -12.16 8.71 -14.63
C ASP A 68 -10.72 8.28 -14.30
N CYS A 69 -10.50 7.68 -13.10
CA CYS A 69 -9.18 7.32 -12.58
C CYS A 69 -8.74 5.93 -13.05
N SER A 70 -7.44 5.81 -13.34
CA SER A 70 -6.73 4.55 -13.40
C SER A 70 -6.35 4.11 -11.98
N VAL A 71 -6.78 2.91 -11.56
CA VAL A 71 -6.63 2.42 -10.19
C VAL A 71 -5.68 1.25 -10.14
N ALA A 72 -4.67 1.31 -9.26
CA ALA A 72 -3.80 0.18 -8.94
C ALA A 72 -3.99 -0.28 -7.50
N VAL A 73 -3.57 -1.50 -7.20
CA VAL A 73 -3.53 -2.07 -5.85
C VAL A 73 -2.09 -2.24 -5.41
N ILE A 74 -1.80 -1.88 -4.16
CA ILE A 74 -0.59 -2.28 -3.45
C ILE A 74 -1.01 -3.04 -2.20
N SER A 75 -0.58 -4.29 -2.09
CA SER A 75 -0.88 -5.17 -0.96
C SER A 75 0.36 -5.48 -0.15
N SER A 76 0.24 -5.51 1.18
CA SER A 76 1.29 -6.02 2.07
C SER A 76 1.19 -7.54 2.33
N GLY A 77 0.34 -8.24 1.59
CA GLY A 77 0.04 -9.66 1.79
C GLY A 77 1.10 -10.66 1.27
N ALA A 78 2.24 -10.20 0.79
CA ALA A 78 3.31 -11.04 0.23
C ALA A 78 2.79 -12.05 -0.81
N VAL A 79 2.01 -11.57 -1.78
CA VAL A 79 1.49 -12.35 -2.90
C VAL A 79 2.48 -12.29 -4.04
N ALA A 80 2.81 -13.45 -4.63
CA ALA A 80 3.66 -13.54 -5.82
C ALA A 80 3.01 -14.45 -6.87
N LEU A 81 3.34 -14.25 -8.16
CA LEU A 81 3.00 -15.25 -9.16
C LEU A 81 3.78 -16.54 -8.88
N LYS A 82 3.21 -17.68 -9.19
CA LYS A 82 3.90 -18.98 -9.09
C LYS A 82 5.15 -19.08 -9.96
N SER A 83 5.24 -18.23 -11.00
CA SER A 83 6.39 -18.10 -11.89
C SER A 83 7.49 -17.18 -11.35
N ASP A 84 7.19 -16.35 -10.34
CA ASP A 84 8.12 -15.39 -9.78
C ASP A 84 9.13 -16.07 -8.83
N THR A 85 10.21 -15.34 -8.53
CA THR A 85 11.06 -15.69 -7.40
C THR A 85 10.23 -15.60 -6.11
N PRO A 86 10.17 -16.66 -5.28
CA PRO A 86 9.48 -16.62 -4.00
C PRO A 86 9.97 -15.50 -3.09
N PHE A 87 9.12 -15.00 -2.19
CA PHE A 87 9.61 -14.21 -1.07
C PHE A 87 10.42 -15.09 -0.11
N ASP A 88 11.47 -14.55 0.49
CA ASP A 88 12.40 -15.30 1.34
C ASP A 88 11.82 -15.56 2.74
N GLN A 89 10.96 -16.56 2.83
CA GLN A 89 10.43 -17.03 4.11
C GLN A 89 11.48 -17.78 4.95
N GLU A 90 12.57 -18.28 4.35
CA GLU A 90 13.56 -19.04 5.08
C GLU A 90 14.39 -18.14 6.01
N THR A 91 14.79 -16.98 5.50
CA THR A 91 15.48 -15.96 6.32
C THR A 91 14.53 -15.41 7.40
N GLU A 92 13.27 -15.16 7.08
CA GLU A 92 12.27 -14.70 8.04
C GLU A 92 12.05 -15.71 9.18
N ARG A 93 11.95 -17.02 8.90
CA ARG A 93 11.84 -18.05 9.94
C ARG A 93 13.06 -18.15 10.85
N LYS A 94 14.24 -17.81 10.33
CA LYS A 94 15.49 -17.80 11.12
C LYS A 94 15.66 -16.49 11.91
N ASN A 95 15.11 -15.40 11.39
CA ASN A 95 15.15 -14.08 12.01
C ASN A 95 13.74 -13.45 11.98
N PRO A 96 12.91 -13.66 13.02
CA PRO A 96 11.55 -13.15 13.10
C PRO A 96 11.43 -11.62 13.07
N TRP A 97 12.55 -10.90 13.13
CA TRP A 97 12.62 -9.44 13.06
C TRP A 97 12.94 -8.92 11.65
N TRP A 98 13.06 -9.81 10.69
CA TRP A 98 13.34 -9.49 9.29
C TRP A 98 12.20 -9.96 8.39
N SER A 99 11.91 -9.19 7.38
CA SER A 99 11.01 -9.58 6.28
C SER A 99 11.67 -9.27 4.94
N ASP A 100 11.29 -9.97 3.88
CA ASP A 100 11.78 -9.72 2.52
C ASP A 100 11.35 -8.32 2.07
N PRO A 101 12.27 -7.38 1.86
CA PRO A 101 11.91 -5.99 1.55
C PRO A 101 11.62 -5.76 0.07
N THR A 102 11.64 -6.82 -0.76
CA THR A 102 11.38 -6.71 -2.19
C THR A 102 9.89 -6.72 -2.50
N HIS A 103 9.52 -6.47 -3.75
CA HIS A 103 8.13 -6.54 -4.20
C HIS A 103 7.96 -7.49 -5.38
N ARG A 104 6.70 -7.81 -5.66
CA ARG A 104 6.29 -8.54 -6.87
C ARG A 104 5.30 -7.69 -7.65
N VAL A 105 5.32 -7.85 -8.96
CA VAL A 105 4.40 -7.19 -9.89
C VAL A 105 3.33 -8.20 -10.28
N ILE A 106 2.08 -7.84 -10.06
CA ILE A 106 0.94 -8.71 -10.31
C ILE A 106 0.15 -8.13 -11.48
N PRO A 107 -0.06 -8.85 -12.57
CA PRO A 107 -0.86 -8.38 -13.69
C PRO A 107 -2.34 -8.29 -13.31
N ARG A 108 -3.08 -7.43 -14.00
CA ARG A 108 -4.51 -7.15 -13.73
C ARG A 108 -5.43 -8.37 -13.87
N ASP A 109 -5.04 -9.34 -14.65
CA ASP A 109 -5.80 -10.56 -14.93
C ASP A 109 -5.38 -11.76 -14.07
N ALA A 110 -4.47 -11.56 -13.10
CA ALA A 110 -4.04 -12.60 -12.17
C ALA A 110 -5.23 -13.13 -11.34
N ARG A 111 -5.24 -14.44 -11.18
CA ARG A 111 -6.26 -15.18 -10.43
C ARG A 111 -5.63 -15.94 -9.26
N GLY A 112 -6.46 -16.44 -8.36
CA GLY A 112 -5.99 -17.24 -7.22
C GLY A 112 -5.15 -18.45 -7.62
N GLU A 113 -5.43 -19.05 -8.78
CA GLU A 113 -4.66 -20.18 -9.34
C GLU A 113 -3.27 -19.80 -9.86
N ASP A 114 -3.01 -18.53 -10.14
CA ASP A 114 -1.74 -18.04 -10.67
C ASP A 114 -0.75 -17.63 -9.59
N VAL A 115 -1.21 -17.45 -8.36
CA VAL A 115 -0.44 -16.86 -7.26
C VAL A 115 -0.15 -17.84 -6.13
N GLU A 116 0.84 -17.49 -5.31
CA GLU A 116 1.18 -18.12 -4.04
C GLU A 116 1.33 -17.05 -2.95
N PHE A 117 1.12 -17.46 -1.69
CA PHE A 117 1.08 -16.58 -0.52
C PHE A 117 2.26 -16.87 0.40
N TYR A 118 3.00 -15.82 0.76
CA TYR A 118 4.25 -15.96 1.51
C TYR A 118 4.23 -15.30 2.90
N GLN A 119 3.16 -14.55 3.25
CA GLN A 119 3.06 -13.92 4.55
C GLN A 119 2.92 -14.97 5.66
N LEU A 120 3.89 -15.00 6.62
CA LEU A 120 3.92 -15.98 7.71
C LEU A 120 3.02 -15.60 8.89
N HIS A 121 2.58 -14.34 8.97
CA HIS A 121 1.87 -13.78 10.13
C HIS A 121 0.36 -13.73 9.95
N ILE A 122 -0.16 -14.22 8.82
CA ILE A 122 -1.61 -14.28 8.55
C ILE A 122 -2.05 -15.71 8.22
N ASP A 123 -3.32 -15.98 8.43
CA ASP A 123 -3.95 -17.19 7.90
C ASP A 123 -4.30 -17.02 6.43
N ALA A 124 -3.49 -17.58 5.57
CA ALA A 124 -3.67 -17.50 4.12
C ALA A 124 -4.82 -18.37 3.58
N SER A 125 -5.54 -19.14 4.43
CA SER A 125 -6.67 -19.99 3.98
C SER A 125 -7.75 -19.16 3.30
N PHE A 126 -8.11 -18.02 3.88
CA PHE A 126 -9.10 -17.10 3.32
C PHE A 126 -8.68 -16.56 1.95
N ALA A 127 -7.41 -16.20 1.79
CA ALA A 127 -6.89 -15.68 0.52
C ALA A 127 -6.77 -16.77 -0.56
N ARG A 128 -6.56 -18.03 -0.17
CA ARG A 128 -6.63 -19.17 -1.10
C ARG A 128 -8.05 -19.47 -1.55
N GLU A 129 -9.03 -19.21 -0.70
CA GLU A 129 -10.45 -19.32 -1.04
C GLU A 129 -10.92 -18.15 -1.90
N ASP A 130 -10.51 -16.92 -1.56
CA ASP A 130 -10.83 -15.70 -2.29
C ASP A 130 -9.63 -14.73 -2.30
N LEU A 131 -8.96 -14.61 -3.44
CA LEU A 131 -7.83 -13.68 -3.64
C LEU A 131 -8.18 -12.23 -3.30
N ASN A 132 -9.45 -11.84 -3.44
CA ASN A 132 -9.90 -10.46 -3.15
C ASN A 132 -9.67 -10.05 -1.69
N CYS A 133 -9.43 -10.98 -0.77
CA CYS A 133 -9.03 -10.65 0.60
C CYS A 133 -7.69 -9.89 0.67
N LEU A 134 -6.77 -10.14 -0.27
CA LEU A 134 -5.44 -9.54 -0.31
C LEU A 134 -5.22 -8.66 -1.55
N LEU A 135 -5.79 -9.06 -2.68
CA LEU A 135 -5.69 -8.37 -3.97
C LEU A 135 -7.09 -8.33 -4.62
N PRO A 136 -7.90 -7.29 -4.37
CA PRO A 136 -9.29 -7.21 -4.81
C PRO A 136 -9.41 -6.89 -6.31
N LEU A 137 -8.68 -7.62 -7.17
CA LEU A 137 -8.62 -7.36 -8.61
C LEU A 137 -9.95 -7.63 -9.30
N ALA A 138 -10.61 -8.74 -8.96
CA ALA A 138 -11.89 -9.08 -9.55
C ALA A 138 -13.00 -8.09 -9.16
N LEU A 139 -12.97 -7.59 -7.91
CA LEU A 139 -13.91 -6.56 -7.46
C LEU A 139 -13.67 -5.24 -8.20
N LEU A 140 -12.41 -4.82 -8.36
CA LEU A 140 -12.08 -3.60 -9.09
C LEU A 140 -12.37 -3.72 -10.59
N ALA A 141 -12.18 -4.89 -11.20
CA ALA A 141 -12.60 -5.13 -12.58
C ALA A 141 -14.13 -4.98 -12.73
N GLY A 142 -14.91 -5.47 -11.75
CA GLY A 142 -16.36 -5.23 -11.72
C GLY A 142 -16.74 -3.75 -11.59
N LEU A 143 -15.98 -2.96 -10.82
CA LEU A 143 -16.18 -1.51 -10.73
C LEU A 143 -15.83 -0.78 -12.04
N GLU A 144 -14.78 -1.25 -12.77
CA GLU A 144 -14.46 -0.75 -14.12
C GLU A 144 -15.60 -1.05 -15.11
N GLU A 145 -16.11 -2.28 -15.12
CA GLU A 145 -17.24 -2.67 -15.96
C GLU A 145 -18.51 -1.88 -15.63
N GLY A 146 -18.71 -1.56 -14.36
CA GLY A 146 -19.81 -0.71 -13.88
C GLY A 146 -19.63 0.79 -14.13
N GLY A 147 -18.47 1.23 -14.60
CA GLY A 147 -18.13 2.64 -14.82
C GLY A 147 -17.97 3.45 -13.52
N GLU A 148 -17.73 2.79 -12.40
CA GLU A 148 -17.46 3.42 -11.09
C GLU A 148 -16.01 3.87 -10.96
N ILE A 149 -15.07 3.20 -11.63
CA ILE A 149 -13.69 3.63 -11.85
C ILE A 149 -13.42 3.72 -13.36
N GLY A 150 -12.39 4.49 -13.76
CA GLY A 150 -12.06 4.68 -15.16
C GLY A 150 -11.44 3.43 -15.77
N ARG A 151 -10.45 2.87 -15.10
CA ARG A 151 -9.83 1.59 -15.48
C ARG A 151 -9.06 0.97 -14.30
N LEU A 152 -8.95 -0.34 -14.31
CA LEU A 152 -7.98 -1.07 -13.53
C LEU A 152 -6.62 -1.00 -14.24
N ALA A 153 -5.56 -0.61 -13.52
CA ALA A 153 -4.19 -0.53 -14.07
C ALA A 153 -3.71 -1.89 -14.61
N ALA A 154 -2.71 -1.88 -15.49
CA ALA A 154 -2.16 -3.11 -16.03
C ALA A 154 -1.38 -3.92 -14.97
N HIS A 155 -0.73 -3.23 -14.04
CA HIS A 155 0.07 -3.86 -12.98
C HIS A 155 -0.34 -3.38 -11.60
N HIS A 156 -0.22 -4.31 -10.65
CA HIS A 156 -0.44 -4.14 -9.23
C HIS A 156 0.81 -4.62 -8.50
N TYR A 157 0.92 -4.31 -7.21
CA TYR A 157 2.14 -4.60 -6.48
C TYR A 157 1.83 -5.31 -5.18
N SER A 158 2.72 -6.22 -4.82
CA SER A 158 2.69 -6.87 -3.51
C SER A 158 4.08 -6.88 -2.90
N PHE A 159 4.15 -6.62 -1.61
CA PHE A 159 5.36 -6.75 -0.81
C PHE A 159 5.04 -7.48 0.49
N MET A 160 6.07 -7.89 1.23
CA MET A 160 5.88 -8.53 2.51
C MET A 160 5.65 -7.47 3.60
N GLY A 161 4.49 -7.50 4.25
CA GLY A 161 4.19 -6.71 5.43
C GLY A 161 5.08 -7.10 6.62
N TYR A 162 4.83 -6.52 7.81
CA TYR A 162 5.66 -6.76 9.00
C TYR A 162 7.12 -6.32 8.82
N THR A 163 7.33 -5.20 8.16
CA THR A 163 8.66 -4.63 7.92
C THR A 163 9.05 -3.75 9.09
N LEU A 164 9.89 -4.26 10.00
CA LEU A 164 10.31 -3.53 11.21
C LEU A 164 11.42 -2.51 10.91
N ASP A 165 12.29 -2.79 9.93
CA ASP A 165 13.21 -1.81 9.36
C ASP A 165 12.78 -1.49 7.92
N PRO A 166 12.08 -0.37 7.69
CA PRO A 166 11.57 -0.04 6.38
C PRO A 166 12.60 0.64 5.47
N THR A 167 13.85 0.77 5.86
CA THR A 167 14.86 1.54 5.10
C THR A 167 14.97 1.07 3.66
N PHE A 168 15.19 -0.22 3.43
CA PHE A 168 15.29 -0.77 2.07
C PHE A 168 13.96 -0.61 1.30
N LEU A 169 12.83 -0.84 1.97
CA LEU A 169 11.51 -0.66 1.35
C LEU A 169 11.32 0.78 0.86
N ILE A 170 11.75 1.77 1.66
CA ILE A 170 11.61 3.19 1.33
C ILE A 170 12.61 3.61 0.24
N GLU A 171 13.87 3.20 0.36
CA GLU A 171 14.96 3.70 -0.48
C GLU A 171 15.09 2.97 -1.81
N GLU A 172 14.73 1.66 -1.87
CA GLU A 172 14.94 0.82 -3.05
C GLU A 172 13.64 0.32 -3.68
N THR A 173 12.71 -0.18 -2.85
CA THR A 173 11.50 -0.85 -3.36
C THR A 173 10.43 0.16 -3.77
N THR A 174 10.15 1.13 -2.91
CA THR A 174 9.12 2.15 -3.18
C THR A 174 9.38 2.96 -4.44
N PRO A 175 10.62 3.41 -4.75
CA PRO A 175 10.89 4.10 -6.01
C PRO A 175 10.55 3.27 -7.26
N LYS A 176 10.83 1.96 -7.23
CA LYS A 176 10.51 1.05 -8.36
C LYS A 176 9.01 0.87 -8.53
N ILE A 177 8.26 0.75 -7.43
CA ILE A 177 6.80 0.70 -7.47
C ILE A 177 6.24 2.02 -8.05
N ILE A 178 6.75 3.17 -7.59
CA ILE A 178 6.32 4.49 -8.08
C ILE A 178 6.60 4.64 -9.58
N GLU A 179 7.76 4.19 -10.05
CA GLU A 179 8.10 4.19 -11.47
C GLU A 179 7.10 3.36 -12.28
N GLY A 180 6.79 2.16 -11.84
CA GLY A 180 5.80 1.30 -12.49
C GLY A 180 4.40 1.90 -12.48
N LEU A 181 3.94 2.49 -11.37
CA LEU A 181 2.65 3.19 -11.29
C LEU A 181 2.57 4.37 -12.26
N ARG A 182 3.68 5.13 -12.43
CA ARG A 182 3.75 6.22 -13.40
C ARG A 182 3.72 5.72 -14.85
N ASN A 183 4.41 4.63 -15.14
CA ASN A 183 4.40 4.02 -16.48
C ASN A 183 3.00 3.52 -16.87
N ASP A 184 2.21 3.06 -15.90
CA ASP A 184 0.82 2.65 -16.09
C ASP A 184 -0.18 3.82 -16.01
N GLU A 185 0.31 5.07 -15.85
CA GLU A 185 -0.52 6.27 -15.71
C GLU A 185 -1.58 6.12 -14.60
N VAL A 186 -1.18 5.60 -13.45
CA VAL A 186 -2.06 5.40 -12.30
C VAL A 186 -2.37 6.73 -11.62
N ASP A 187 -3.64 6.98 -11.36
CA ASP A 187 -4.13 8.17 -10.67
C ASP A 187 -4.44 7.92 -9.19
N LEU A 188 -4.87 6.71 -8.88
CA LEU A 188 -5.32 6.31 -7.55
C LEU A 188 -4.74 4.95 -7.17
N VAL A 189 -4.21 4.85 -5.96
CA VAL A 189 -3.70 3.60 -5.41
C VAL A 189 -4.58 3.16 -4.24
N LEU A 190 -5.10 1.93 -4.31
CA LEU A 190 -5.72 1.25 -3.19
C LEU A 190 -4.63 0.50 -2.40
N LEU A 191 -4.41 0.91 -1.15
CA LEU A 191 -3.52 0.21 -0.22
C LEU A 191 -4.32 -0.85 0.54
N VAL A 192 -3.85 -2.10 0.48
CA VAL A 192 -4.46 -3.25 1.19
C VAL A 192 -3.47 -3.74 2.24
N PRO A 193 -3.56 -3.22 3.47
CA PRO A 193 -2.72 -3.68 4.57
C PRO A 193 -3.21 -5.05 5.08
N THR A 194 -2.26 -5.90 5.44
CA THR A 194 -2.50 -7.25 6.00
C THR A 194 -1.63 -7.49 7.22
#